data_6773ef9963b83eb5e08c75338935fea0
#
_entry.id   6773ef9963b83eb5e08c75338935fea0
#
_cell.length_a   1.000
_cell.length_b   1.000
_cell.length_c   1.000
_cell.angle_alpha   90.00
_cell.angle_beta   90.00
_cell.angle_gamma   90.00
#
_symmetry.space_group_name_H-M   'P 1'
#
loop_
_entity.id
_entity.type
_entity.pdbx_description
1 polymer ?
#
loop_
_entity_poly.entity_id
_entity_poly.type
_entity_poly.pdbx_seq_one_letter_code
_entity_poly.pdbx_strand_id
1 'polypeptide(L)'
;MKECLVKIDGILQTKENGDKLTTLEVHDIVCHIADAVLAGGIRRAALIALFSADDDMMISSKYGNWWETNPQRGRANNSAALVRSKITEEFFFELWEKIKASGSGEPGIYLTNDKDWGTNPCCEIALRPYQFCNLTEVNVSNVESQEDLNERVKAGAFIGTLQAGYTDFHYLRPIWQRTTEKDALIGVSMTGIASNKLDGLDVTEAAKAVSYTHLTLPTTPYV
;
A
#
# COMPACT_ATOMS: atom_id res chain seq x y z
N MET A 1 7.71 4.62 -21.27
CA MET A 1 6.96 3.50 -21.88
C MET A 1 7.83 2.61 -22.78
N LYS A 2 8.46 3.10 -23.85
CA LYS A 2 9.29 2.26 -24.75
C LYS A 2 10.41 1.53 -24.00
N GLU A 3 11.14 2.21 -23.15
CA GLU A 3 12.22 1.62 -22.33
C GLU A 3 11.70 0.53 -21.38
N CYS A 4 10.55 0.75 -20.74
CA CYS A 4 9.88 -0.24 -19.89
C CYS A 4 9.60 -1.52 -20.68
N LEU A 5 9.03 -1.41 -21.88
CA LEU A 5 8.75 -2.57 -22.72
C LEU A 5 10.02 -3.34 -23.12
N VAL A 6 11.10 -2.62 -23.46
CA VAL A 6 12.40 -3.26 -23.78
C VAL A 6 12.96 -4.03 -22.59
N LYS A 7 12.87 -3.46 -21.36
CA LYS A 7 13.35 -4.14 -20.15
C LYS A 7 12.52 -5.38 -19.81
N ILE A 8 11.19 -5.29 -19.95
CA ILE A 8 10.29 -6.44 -19.74
C ILE A 8 10.55 -7.51 -20.79
N ASP A 9 10.67 -7.14 -22.07
CA ASP A 9 11.00 -8.08 -23.13
C ASP A 9 12.33 -8.79 -22.87
N GLY A 10 13.34 -8.05 -22.39
CA GLY A 10 14.62 -8.63 -22.00
C GLY A 10 14.50 -9.72 -20.93
N ILE A 11 13.61 -9.56 -19.94
CA ILE A 11 13.35 -10.60 -18.94
C ILE A 11 12.64 -11.79 -19.59
N LEU A 12 11.64 -11.56 -20.43
CA LEU A 12 10.88 -12.62 -21.07
C LEU A 12 11.71 -13.45 -22.06
N GLN A 13 12.64 -12.83 -22.76
CA GLN A 13 13.54 -13.50 -23.73
C GLN A 13 14.53 -14.47 -23.05
N THR A 14 14.69 -14.40 -21.73
CA THR A 14 15.51 -15.40 -21.00
C THR A 14 14.77 -16.71 -20.78
N LYS A 15 13.49 -16.81 -21.12
CA LYS A 15 12.62 -17.96 -20.85
C LYS A 15 12.40 -18.81 -22.08
N GLU A 16 12.34 -20.13 -21.85
CA GLU A 16 11.88 -21.08 -22.87
C GLU A 16 10.37 -21.29 -22.78
N ASN A 17 9.78 -21.90 -23.82
CA ASN A 17 8.36 -22.21 -23.82
C ASN A 17 7.98 -23.16 -22.69
N GLY A 18 7.11 -22.68 -21.78
CA GLY A 18 6.64 -23.45 -20.62
C GLY A 18 7.32 -23.06 -19.30
N ASP A 19 8.39 -22.26 -19.34
CA ASP A 19 9.02 -21.73 -18.14
C ASP A 19 8.11 -20.77 -17.39
N LYS A 20 8.24 -20.77 -16.07
CA LYS A 20 7.59 -19.80 -15.20
C LYS A 20 8.58 -18.71 -14.82
N LEU A 21 8.05 -17.51 -14.66
CA LEU A 21 8.78 -16.41 -14.05
C LEU A 21 9.06 -16.74 -12.57
N THR A 22 10.24 -16.40 -12.10
CA THR A 22 10.56 -16.39 -10.67
C THR A 22 9.85 -15.23 -9.97
N THR A 23 9.75 -15.28 -8.65
CA THR A 23 9.19 -14.18 -7.84
C THR A 23 9.93 -12.87 -8.07
N LEU A 24 11.25 -12.93 -8.16
CA LEU A 24 12.09 -11.75 -8.39
C LEU A 24 11.89 -11.16 -9.79
N GLU A 25 11.74 -11.98 -10.83
CA GLU A 25 11.45 -11.51 -12.18
C GLU A 25 10.09 -10.84 -12.27
N VAL A 26 9.07 -11.39 -11.60
CA VAL A 26 7.75 -10.74 -11.50
C VAL A 26 7.87 -9.39 -10.79
N HIS A 27 8.61 -9.35 -9.69
CA HIS A 27 8.89 -8.11 -8.96
C HIS A 27 9.57 -7.07 -9.85
N ASP A 28 10.62 -7.44 -10.58
CA ASP A 28 11.35 -6.54 -11.46
C ASP A 28 10.47 -6.03 -12.61
N ILE A 29 9.61 -6.85 -13.21
CA ILE A 29 8.63 -6.43 -14.23
C ILE A 29 7.69 -5.36 -13.67
N VAL A 30 7.12 -5.59 -12.48
CA VAL A 30 6.20 -4.62 -11.85
C VAL A 30 6.94 -3.32 -11.50
N CYS A 31 8.19 -3.42 -11.04
CA CYS A 31 9.02 -2.24 -10.76
C CYS A 31 9.34 -1.44 -12.03
N HIS A 32 9.59 -2.08 -13.18
CA HIS A 32 9.78 -1.39 -14.46
C HIS A 32 8.51 -0.70 -14.94
N ILE A 33 7.33 -1.30 -14.71
CA ILE A 33 6.04 -0.65 -14.99
C ILE A 33 5.87 0.59 -14.11
N ALA A 34 6.15 0.48 -12.82
CA ALA A 34 6.07 1.61 -11.89
C ALA A 34 7.04 2.74 -12.27
N ASP A 35 8.22 2.41 -12.74
CA ASP A 35 9.22 3.37 -13.22
C ASP A 35 8.71 4.16 -14.43
N ALA A 36 7.95 3.53 -15.31
CA ALA A 36 7.34 4.18 -16.47
C ALA A 36 6.24 5.19 -16.10
N VAL A 37 5.63 5.08 -14.94
CA VAL A 37 4.57 6.00 -14.45
C VAL A 37 5.14 7.31 -13.93
N LEU A 38 6.46 7.43 -13.74
CA LEU A 38 7.12 8.66 -13.28
C LEU A 38 7.01 9.84 -14.25
N ALA A 39 6.64 9.61 -15.48
CA ALA A 39 6.65 10.62 -16.54
C ALA A 39 5.54 11.69 -16.41
N GLY A 40 4.65 11.61 -15.45
CA GLY A 40 3.49 12.50 -15.33
C GLY A 40 3.61 13.66 -14.32
N GLY A 41 4.66 13.72 -13.51
CA GLY A 41 4.98 14.86 -12.62
C GLY A 41 4.14 15.05 -11.37
N ILE A 42 2.94 14.47 -11.26
CA ILE A 42 2.00 14.79 -10.15
C ILE A 42 1.96 13.69 -9.09
N ARG A 43 1.78 12.43 -9.44
CA ARG A 43 1.81 11.31 -8.49
C ARG A 43 2.62 10.16 -9.05
N ARG A 44 3.56 9.70 -8.25
CA ARG A 44 4.39 8.54 -8.59
C ARG A 44 3.67 7.27 -8.19
N ALA A 45 3.90 6.17 -8.92
CA ALA A 45 3.50 4.86 -8.46
C ALA A 45 4.28 4.51 -7.19
N ALA A 46 3.57 3.94 -6.21
CA ALA A 46 4.15 3.33 -5.03
C ALA A 46 3.74 1.86 -4.98
N LEU A 47 4.67 0.99 -4.64
CA LEU A 47 4.47 -0.44 -4.57
C LEU A 47 4.85 -0.97 -3.20
N ILE A 48 4.21 -2.04 -2.77
CA ILE A 48 4.73 -2.95 -1.77
C ILE A 48 4.71 -4.35 -2.34
N ALA A 49 5.82 -5.06 -2.20
CA ALA A 49 5.93 -6.48 -2.47
C ALA A 49 5.86 -7.24 -1.14
N LEU A 50 4.75 -7.92 -0.90
CA LEU A 50 4.62 -8.88 0.19
C LEU A 50 4.94 -10.26 -0.36
N PHE A 51 5.90 -10.94 0.26
CA PHE A 51 6.39 -12.23 -0.19
C PHE A 51 6.58 -13.20 0.99
N SER A 52 6.67 -14.49 0.69
CA SER A 52 6.88 -15.51 1.72
C SER A 52 8.27 -15.38 2.34
N ALA A 53 8.35 -15.47 3.66
CA ALA A 53 9.59 -15.27 4.39
C ALA A 53 10.66 -16.36 4.16
N ASP A 54 10.34 -17.40 3.39
CA ASP A 54 11.24 -18.45 2.90
C ASP A 54 11.73 -18.20 1.46
N ASP A 55 11.35 -17.08 0.84
CA ASP A 55 11.81 -16.69 -0.50
C ASP A 55 13.15 -15.94 -0.42
N ASP A 56 14.25 -16.70 -0.45
CA ASP A 56 15.61 -16.15 -0.36
C ASP A 56 15.94 -15.18 -1.51
N MET A 57 15.33 -15.35 -2.70
CA MET A 57 15.53 -14.43 -3.82
C MET A 57 14.97 -13.06 -3.51
N MET A 58 13.77 -13.01 -2.94
CA MET A 58 13.13 -11.76 -2.55
C MET A 58 13.79 -11.15 -1.31
N ILE A 59 14.21 -11.95 -0.34
CA ILE A 59 14.96 -11.47 0.84
C ILE A 59 16.24 -10.75 0.41
N SER A 60 16.99 -11.34 -0.54
CA SER A 60 18.26 -10.77 -1.00
C SER A 60 18.15 -9.78 -2.14
N SER A 61 16.96 -9.46 -2.60
CA SER A 61 16.70 -8.64 -3.80
C SER A 61 17.33 -7.24 -3.76
N LYS A 62 17.55 -6.71 -2.55
CA LYS A 62 18.18 -5.41 -2.31
C LYS A 62 19.45 -5.52 -1.46
N TYR A 63 20.26 -6.56 -1.70
CA TYR A 63 21.58 -6.68 -1.10
C TYR A 63 22.66 -6.04 -1.96
N GLY A 64 23.76 -5.66 -1.33
CA GLY A 64 24.89 -5.05 -2.03
C GLY A 64 24.51 -3.76 -2.76
N ASN A 65 25.13 -3.50 -3.90
CA ASN A 65 24.93 -2.30 -4.71
C ASN A 65 23.74 -2.42 -5.66
N TRP A 66 22.61 -2.93 -5.17
CA TRP A 66 21.40 -3.15 -5.98
C TRP A 66 20.92 -1.86 -6.69
N TRP A 67 21.13 -0.68 -6.11
CA TRP A 67 20.75 0.61 -6.70
C TRP A 67 21.51 0.95 -7.98
N GLU A 68 22.68 0.35 -8.20
CA GLU A 68 23.46 0.50 -9.43
C GLU A 68 23.03 -0.54 -10.48
N THR A 69 22.82 -1.78 -10.06
CA THR A 69 22.53 -2.91 -10.95
C THR A 69 21.05 -3.07 -11.27
N ASN A 70 20.18 -2.78 -10.31
CA ASN A 70 18.72 -2.94 -10.39
C ASN A 70 17.96 -1.76 -9.79
N PRO A 71 18.19 -0.52 -10.26
CA PRO A 71 17.63 0.70 -9.67
C PRO A 71 16.11 0.73 -9.66
N GLN A 72 15.41 0.00 -10.56
CA GLN A 72 13.96 -0.13 -10.57
C GLN A 72 13.41 -0.70 -9.26
N ARG A 73 14.15 -1.54 -8.53
CA ARG A 73 13.72 -2.12 -7.25
C ARG A 73 13.48 -1.08 -6.16
N GLY A 74 14.03 0.13 -6.32
CA GLY A 74 13.72 1.27 -5.47
C GLY A 74 12.28 1.78 -5.59
N ARG A 75 11.46 1.26 -6.54
CA ARG A 75 10.05 1.61 -6.69
C ARG A 75 9.13 0.84 -5.76
N ALA A 76 9.60 -0.22 -5.14
CA ALA A 76 8.82 -1.05 -4.22
C ALA A 76 9.43 -1.05 -2.82
N ASN A 77 8.58 -0.99 -1.79
CA ASN A 77 8.92 -1.46 -0.45
C ASN A 77 8.82 -2.99 -0.47
N ASN A 78 9.81 -3.68 0.06
CA ASN A 78 9.83 -5.13 0.11
C ASN A 78 9.63 -5.58 1.56
N SER A 79 8.63 -6.44 1.82
CA SER A 79 8.34 -6.94 3.16
C SER A 79 8.06 -8.44 3.16
N ALA A 80 8.72 -9.15 4.06
CA ALA A 80 8.43 -10.55 4.31
C ALA A 80 7.15 -10.68 5.14
N ALA A 81 6.16 -11.40 4.63
CA ALA A 81 4.89 -11.62 5.32
C ALA A 81 4.99 -12.83 6.25
N LEU A 82 4.79 -12.58 7.53
CA LEU A 82 4.85 -13.59 8.58
C LEU A 82 3.49 -13.78 9.25
N VAL A 83 2.98 -15.00 9.22
CA VAL A 83 1.75 -15.34 9.94
C VAL A 83 2.09 -15.56 11.41
N ARG A 84 1.54 -14.70 12.28
CA ARG A 84 1.86 -14.66 13.73
C ARG A 84 1.75 -16.01 14.42
N SER A 85 0.77 -16.84 14.05
CA SER A 85 0.55 -18.15 14.65
C SER A 85 1.53 -19.23 14.17
N LYS A 86 2.36 -18.94 13.17
CA LYS A 86 3.28 -19.92 12.54
C LYS A 86 4.74 -19.58 12.74
N ILE A 87 5.05 -18.36 13.16
CA ILE A 87 6.42 -17.93 13.32
C ILE A 87 6.99 -18.43 14.65
N THR A 88 8.22 -18.94 14.62
CA THR A 88 9.02 -19.23 15.82
C THR A 88 10.01 -18.12 16.10
N GLU A 89 10.51 -18.07 17.33
CA GLU A 89 11.51 -17.08 17.75
C GLU A 89 12.81 -17.26 16.95
N GLU A 90 13.24 -18.51 16.75
CA GLU A 90 14.44 -18.83 16.00
C GLU A 90 14.35 -18.33 14.56
N PHE A 91 13.24 -18.63 13.86
CA PHE A 91 13.04 -18.18 12.49
C PHE A 91 13.02 -16.65 12.39
N PHE A 92 12.38 -15.97 13.35
CA PHE A 92 12.35 -14.52 13.39
C PHE A 92 13.77 -13.93 13.51
N PHE A 93 14.60 -14.47 14.41
CA PHE A 93 15.96 -13.97 14.58
C PHE A 93 16.87 -14.30 13.37
N GLU A 94 16.70 -15.46 12.73
CA GLU A 94 17.42 -15.77 11.49
C GLU A 94 17.10 -14.75 10.38
N LEU A 95 15.80 -14.43 10.19
CA LEU A 95 15.39 -13.41 9.23
C LEU A 95 15.93 -12.02 9.62
N TRP A 96 15.88 -11.68 10.92
CA TRP A 96 16.40 -10.42 11.43
C TRP A 96 17.90 -10.24 11.16
N GLU A 97 18.71 -11.29 11.34
CA GLU A 97 20.13 -11.22 11.03
C GLU A 97 20.38 -11.06 9.52
N LYS A 98 19.57 -11.69 8.66
CA LYS A 98 19.63 -11.47 7.20
C LYS A 98 19.32 -10.00 6.87
N ILE A 99 18.31 -9.41 7.49
CA ILE A 99 17.94 -7.99 7.28
C ILE A 99 19.06 -7.06 7.73
N LYS A 100 19.65 -7.31 8.90
CA LYS A 100 20.83 -6.53 9.38
C LYS A 100 21.99 -6.62 8.41
N ALA A 101 22.30 -7.82 7.94
CA ALA A 101 23.41 -8.07 7.01
C ALA A 101 23.20 -7.37 5.64
N SER A 102 21.97 -7.11 5.23
CA SER A 102 21.67 -6.41 3.97
C SER A 102 22.19 -4.97 3.95
N GLY A 103 22.28 -4.31 5.10
CA GLY A 103 22.63 -2.90 5.21
C GLY A 103 21.59 -1.93 4.62
N SER A 104 20.53 -2.44 3.98
CA SER A 104 19.48 -1.64 3.34
C SER A 104 18.26 -1.36 4.25
N GLY A 105 18.14 -2.10 5.38
CA GLY A 105 16.95 -2.08 6.21
C GLY A 105 15.74 -2.81 5.59
N GLU A 106 15.94 -3.49 4.47
CA GLU A 106 14.93 -4.33 3.81
C GLU A 106 15.41 -5.80 3.71
N PRO A 107 14.47 -6.76 3.66
CA PRO A 107 13.04 -6.56 3.67
C PRO A 107 12.50 -6.08 5.02
N GLY A 108 11.36 -5.34 4.97
CA GLY A 108 10.55 -5.10 6.16
C GLY A 108 9.91 -6.38 6.68
N ILE A 109 9.35 -6.34 7.88
CA ILE A 109 8.61 -7.46 8.46
C ILE A 109 7.13 -7.07 8.55
N TYR A 110 6.28 -7.79 7.83
CA TYR A 110 4.82 -7.62 7.88
C TYR A 110 4.19 -8.78 8.66
N LEU A 111 3.71 -8.47 9.86
CA LEU A 111 3.07 -9.46 10.73
C LEU A 111 1.57 -9.50 10.46
N THR A 112 1.08 -10.62 9.96
CA THR A 112 -0.35 -10.83 9.68
C THR A 112 -0.93 -12.00 10.46
N ASN A 113 -2.25 -12.01 10.64
CA ASN A 113 -2.98 -13.16 11.16
C ASN A 113 -3.50 -14.06 10.04
N ASP A 114 -3.60 -13.51 8.81
CA ASP A 114 -4.13 -14.21 7.64
C ASP A 114 -3.27 -13.84 6.42
N LYS A 115 -2.76 -14.85 5.73
CA LYS A 115 -1.91 -14.71 4.55
C LYS A 115 -2.62 -14.07 3.35
N ASP A 116 -3.97 -14.09 3.33
CA ASP A 116 -4.77 -13.54 2.24
C ASP A 116 -5.01 -12.02 2.41
N TRP A 117 -4.55 -11.44 3.51
CA TRP A 117 -4.55 -10.01 3.74
C TRP A 117 -3.20 -9.40 3.37
N GLY A 118 -3.28 -8.33 2.60
CA GLY A 118 -2.15 -7.47 2.29
C GLY A 118 -2.30 -6.09 2.91
N THR A 119 -1.53 -5.15 2.39
CA THR A 119 -1.54 -3.76 2.82
C THR A 119 -1.16 -2.83 1.66
N ASN A 120 -1.43 -1.54 1.81
CA ASN A 120 -0.87 -0.51 0.96
C ASN A 120 0.63 -0.30 1.25
N PRO A 121 1.39 0.42 0.39
CA PRO A 121 2.83 0.59 0.54
C PRO A 121 3.32 1.18 1.87
N CYS A 122 2.49 1.99 2.53
CA CYS A 122 2.81 2.61 3.83
C CYS A 122 2.39 1.75 5.03
N CYS A 123 1.72 0.62 4.80
CA CYS A 123 1.30 -0.38 5.80
C CYS A 123 0.21 0.07 6.79
N GLU A 124 -0.47 1.20 6.56
CA GLU A 124 -1.52 1.69 7.45
C GLU A 124 -2.90 1.10 7.18
N ILE A 125 -3.11 0.45 6.01
CA ILE A 125 -4.42 -0.08 5.61
C ILE A 125 -4.31 -1.56 5.29
N ALA A 126 -5.07 -2.39 6.01
CA ALA A 126 -5.23 -3.79 5.67
C ALA A 126 -6.15 -3.94 4.44
N LEU A 127 -5.68 -4.65 3.43
CA LEU A 127 -6.39 -4.83 2.16
C LEU A 127 -6.53 -6.31 1.83
N ARG A 128 -7.73 -6.69 1.38
CA ARG A 128 -7.96 -7.96 0.69
C ARG A 128 -7.68 -7.82 -0.81
N PRO A 129 -7.56 -8.93 -1.55
CA PRO A 129 -7.38 -8.87 -3.00
C PRO A 129 -8.47 -8.02 -3.68
N TYR A 130 -8.04 -7.19 -4.64
CA TYR A 130 -8.91 -6.33 -5.45
C TYR A 130 -9.62 -5.21 -4.70
N GLN A 131 -9.10 -4.77 -3.55
CA GLN A 131 -9.62 -3.60 -2.83
C GLN A 131 -8.86 -2.34 -3.21
N PHE A 132 -9.59 -1.23 -3.27
CA PHE A 132 -9.04 0.11 -3.28
C PHE A 132 -9.12 0.71 -1.88
N CYS A 133 -8.15 1.54 -1.53
CA CYS A 133 -8.24 2.42 -0.37
C CYS A 133 -8.39 3.86 -0.85
N ASN A 134 -9.41 4.55 -0.33
CA ASN A 134 -9.69 5.95 -0.65
C ASN A 134 -9.26 6.79 0.54
N LEU A 135 -8.11 7.46 0.41
CA LEU A 135 -7.50 8.21 1.50
C LEU A 135 -7.78 9.70 1.36
N THR A 136 -8.10 10.32 2.49
CA THR A 136 -8.11 11.76 2.69
C THR A 136 -7.22 12.11 3.86
N GLU A 137 -6.71 13.33 3.90
CA GLU A 137 -5.82 13.79 4.95
C GLU A 137 -6.27 15.14 5.49
N VAL A 138 -6.36 15.24 6.81
CA VAL A 138 -6.78 16.41 7.54
C VAL A 138 -5.57 17.07 8.18
N ASN A 139 -5.34 18.35 7.88
CA ASN A 139 -4.31 19.12 8.56
C ASN A 139 -4.79 19.56 9.95
N VAL A 140 -4.12 19.03 10.99
CA VAL A 140 -4.43 19.36 12.39
C VAL A 140 -3.42 20.32 13.02
N SER A 141 -2.44 20.80 12.26
CA SER A 141 -1.40 21.68 12.81
C SER A 141 -1.90 23.05 13.29
N ASN A 142 -3.11 23.43 12.89
CA ASN A 142 -3.73 24.70 13.21
C ASN A 142 -5.20 24.55 13.63
N VAL A 143 -5.55 23.39 14.20
CA VAL A 143 -6.88 23.18 14.81
C VAL A 143 -7.02 24.08 16.03
N GLU A 144 -8.19 24.72 16.19
CA GLU A 144 -8.46 25.71 17.24
C GLU A 144 -9.42 25.19 18.31
N SER A 145 -10.27 24.22 17.97
CA SER A 145 -11.28 23.68 18.89
C SER A 145 -11.69 22.26 18.51
N GLN A 146 -12.46 21.59 19.41
CA GLN A 146 -13.07 20.29 19.11
C GLN A 146 -14.03 20.38 17.90
N GLU A 147 -14.79 21.46 17.80
CA GLU A 147 -15.73 21.65 16.69
C GLU A 147 -14.99 21.80 15.35
N ASP A 148 -13.91 22.59 15.31
CA ASP A 148 -13.04 22.72 14.13
C ASP A 148 -12.44 21.36 13.71
N LEU A 149 -11.96 20.57 14.68
CA LEU A 149 -11.48 19.21 14.39
C LEU A 149 -12.59 18.35 13.79
N ASN A 150 -13.77 18.33 14.40
CA ASN A 150 -14.91 17.55 13.95
C ASN A 150 -15.35 17.93 12.53
N GLU A 151 -15.40 19.22 12.21
CA GLU A 151 -15.78 19.70 10.88
C GLU A 151 -14.74 19.30 9.81
N ARG A 152 -13.46 19.40 10.13
CA ARG A 152 -12.39 18.98 9.20
C ARG A 152 -12.46 17.48 8.92
N VAL A 153 -12.65 16.65 9.94
CA VAL A 153 -12.71 15.18 9.74
C VAL A 153 -14.00 14.78 9.03
N LYS A 154 -15.12 15.47 9.24
CA LYS A 154 -16.36 15.28 8.46
C LYS A 154 -16.14 15.61 6.98
N ALA A 155 -15.48 16.73 6.68
CA ALA A 155 -15.14 17.09 5.31
C ALA A 155 -14.24 16.02 4.65
N GLY A 156 -13.22 15.54 5.35
CA GLY A 156 -12.36 14.44 4.90
C GLY A 156 -13.16 13.16 4.63
N ALA A 157 -14.04 12.76 5.55
CA ALA A 157 -14.90 11.60 5.40
C ALA A 157 -15.88 11.75 4.23
N PHE A 158 -16.46 12.94 4.05
CA PHE A 158 -17.34 13.23 2.93
C PHE A 158 -16.65 13.04 1.58
N ILE A 159 -15.47 13.63 1.41
CA ILE A 159 -14.67 13.50 0.18
C ILE A 159 -14.26 12.02 -0.04
N GLY A 160 -13.80 11.33 1.01
CA GLY A 160 -13.44 9.92 0.94
C GLY A 160 -14.63 9.04 0.54
N THR A 161 -15.82 9.31 1.07
CA THR A 161 -17.04 8.58 0.74
C THR A 161 -17.47 8.80 -0.71
N LEU A 162 -17.40 10.03 -1.22
CA LEU A 162 -17.65 10.31 -2.63
C LEU A 162 -16.65 9.56 -3.54
N GLN A 163 -15.40 9.53 -3.15
CA GLN A 163 -14.36 8.78 -3.89
C GLN A 163 -14.63 7.28 -3.86
N ALA A 164 -15.01 6.71 -2.71
CA ALA A 164 -15.35 5.30 -2.58
C ALA A 164 -16.63 4.90 -3.35
N GLY A 165 -17.53 5.85 -3.57
CA GLY A 165 -18.73 5.68 -4.39
C GLY A 165 -18.45 5.60 -5.89
N TYR A 166 -17.26 5.94 -6.36
CA TYR A 166 -16.88 5.76 -7.75
C TYR A 166 -16.55 4.28 -8.02
N THR A 167 -17.38 3.60 -8.79
CA THR A 167 -17.28 2.15 -9.04
C THR A 167 -17.19 1.78 -10.54
N ASP A 168 -17.19 2.78 -11.44
CA ASP A 168 -17.04 2.53 -12.87
C ASP A 168 -15.57 2.26 -13.24
N PHE A 169 -15.20 0.98 -13.20
CA PHE A 169 -13.86 0.50 -13.57
C PHE A 169 -13.90 -0.29 -14.88
N HIS A 170 -14.49 0.28 -15.95
CA HIS A 170 -14.64 -0.38 -17.25
C HIS A 170 -13.31 -0.86 -17.88
N TYR A 171 -12.17 -0.31 -17.45
CA TYR A 171 -10.81 -0.68 -17.85
C TYR A 171 -10.17 -1.78 -16.98
N LEU A 172 -10.86 -2.25 -15.93
CA LEU A 172 -10.41 -3.31 -15.03
C LEU A 172 -11.33 -4.53 -15.12
N ARG A 173 -10.90 -5.64 -14.52
CA ARG A 173 -11.76 -6.82 -14.40
C ARG A 173 -12.95 -6.54 -13.47
N PRO A 174 -14.14 -7.10 -13.73
CA PRO A 174 -15.35 -6.82 -12.93
C PRO A 174 -15.25 -7.11 -11.44
N ILE A 175 -14.25 -7.90 -11.02
CA ILE A 175 -14.03 -8.18 -9.59
C ILE A 175 -13.68 -6.91 -8.81
N TRP A 176 -12.96 -5.95 -9.40
CA TRP A 176 -12.61 -4.69 -8.76
C TRP A 176 -13.86 -3.86 -8.42
N GLN A 177 -14.80 -3.78 -9.37
CA GLN A 177 -16.08 -3.10 -9.15
C GLN A 177 -16.84 -3.75 -8.00
N ARG A 178 -17.08 -5.08 -8.09
CA ARG A 178 -17.84 -5.82 -7.07
C ARG A 178 -17.25 -5.68 -5.67
N THR A 179 -15.91 -5.69 -5.56
CA THR A 179 -15.23 -5.55 -4.28
C THR A 179 -15.38 -4.15 -3.73
N THR A 180 -15.26 -3.12 -4.58
CA THR A 180 -15.44 -1.71 -4.18
C THR A 180 -16.88 -1.42 -3.75
N GLU A 181 -17.88 -1.90 -4.50
CA GLU A 181 -19.31 -1.76 -4.16
C GLU A 181 -19.66 -2.43 -2.82
N LYS A 182 -18.99 -3.56 -2.52
CA LYS A 182 -19.23 -4.28 -1.27
C LYS A 182 -18.59 -3.60 -0.06
N ASP A 183 -17.35 -3.15 -0.18
CA ASP A 183 -16.52 -2.77 0.97
C ASP A 183 -16.41 -1.25 1.15
N ALA A 184 -16.46 -0.45 0.06
CA ALA A 184 -16.44 1.02 0.05
C ALA A 184 -15.44 1.62 1.05
N LEU A 185 -14.19 1.12 1.07
CA LEU A 185 -13.20 1.50 2.07
C LEU A 185 -12.80 2.97 1.97
N ILE A 186 -12.77 3.64 3.10
CA ILE A 186 -12.20 4.97 3.25
C ILE A 186 -11.18 5.00 4.38
N GLY A 187 -10.26 5.96 4.29
CA GLY A 187 -9.35 6.31 5.37
C GLY A 187 -9.25 7.81 5.51
N VAL A 188 -9.40 8.30 6.73
CA VAL A 188 -9.22 9.72 7.08
C VAL A 188 -8.03 9.81 8.02
N SER A 189 -6.92 10.33 7.53
CA SER A 189 -5.70 10.48 8.31
C SER A 189 -5.48 11.92 8.77
N MET A 190 -4.49 12.13 9.61
CA MET A 190 -4.14 13.44 10.14
C MET A 190 -2.67 13.75 9.88
N THR A 191 -2.38 14.95 9.39
CA THR A 191 -1.03 15.52 9.28
C THR A 191 -0.86 16.68 10.26
N GLY A 192 0.35 16.88 10.77
CA GLY A 192 0.65 17.95 11.72
C GLY A 192 0.38 17.60 13.19
N ILE A 193 0.27 16.30 13.54
CA ILE A 193 0.03 15.82 14.90
C ILE A 193 1.09 16.37 15.89
N ALA A 194 2.35 16.43 15.47
CA ALA A 194 3.45 16.94 16.29
C ALA A 194 3.38 18.45 16.63
N SER A 195 2.36 19.17 16.12
CA SER A 195 2.11 20.57 16.51
C SER A 195 1.53 20.74 17.91
N ASN A 196 1.13 19.63 18.56
CA ASN A 196 0.46 19.57 19.85
C ASN A 196 -0.91 20.30 19.88
N LYS A 197 -1.51 20.56 18.73
CA LYS A 197 -2.85 21.20 18.65
C LYS A 197 -3.99 20.26 18.96
N LEU A 198 -3.72 18.96 19.06
CA LEU A 198 -4.70 17.96 19.51
C LEU A 198 -4.72 17.80 21.04
N ASP A 199 -3.81 18.44 21.75
CA ASP A 199 -3.77 18.34 23.22
C ASP A 199 -5.07 18.87 23.83
N GLY A 200 -5.73 18.02 24.63
CA GLY A 200 -7.02 18.32 25.25
C GLY A 200 -8.24 18.14 24.35
N LEU A 201 -8.08 17.73 23.10
CA LEU A 201 -9.19 17.40 22.19
C LEU A 201 -9.52 15.90 22.25
N ASP A 202 -10.79 15.56 22.01
CA ASP A 202 -11.28 14.18 21.95
C ASP A 202 -11.21 13.64 20.51
N VAL A 203 -10.13 12.92 20.21
CA VAL A 203 -9.95 12.25 18.91
C VAL A 203 -11.00 11.13 18.71
N THR A 204 -11.53 10.55 19.79
CA THR A 204 -12.58 9.52 19.69
C THR A 204 -13.89 10.13 19.21
N GLU A 205 -14.23 11.35 19.66
CA GLU A 205 -15.38 12.08 19.15
C GLU A 205 -15.23 12.38 17.65
N ALA A 206 -14.06 12.84 17.23
CA ALA A 206 -13.75 13.05 15.83
C ALA A 206 -13.90 11.76 15.00
N ALA A 207 -13.41 10.63 15.49
CA ALA A 207 -13.54 9.32 14.81
C ALA A 207 -15.01 8.89 14.67
N LYS A 208 -15.88 9.16 15.68
CA LYS A 208 -17.33 8.93 15.57
C LYS A 208 -17.96 9.78 14.49
N ALA A 209 -17.53 11.03 14.35
CA ALA A 209 -18.01 11.93 13.30
C ALA A 209 -17.65 11.41 11.89
N VAL A 210 -16.45 10.84 11.70
CA VAL A 210 -16.05 10.18 10.45
C VAL A 210 -16.96 9.00 10.15
N SER A 211 -17.12 8.08 11.10
CA SER A 211 -17.95 6.88 10.93
C SER A 211 -19.40 7.23 10.58
N TYR A 212 -19.99 8.17 11.31
CA TYR A 212 -21.36 8.61 11.04
C TYR A 212 -21.51 9.19 9.63
N THR A 213 -20.59 10.05 9.22
CA THR A 213 -20.62 10.69 7.89
C THR A 213 -20.55 9.64 6.79
N HIS A 214 -19.64 8.67 6.89
CA HIS A 214 -19.49 7.61 5.89
C HIS A 214 -20.74 6.72 5.79
N LEU A 215 -21.33 6.34 6.93
CA LEU A 215 -22.49 5.45 6.96
C LEU A 215 -23.80 6.13 6.48
N THR A 216 -23.89 7.46 6.58
CA THR A 216 -25.12 8.20 6.24
C THR A 216 -25.14 8.74 4.83
N LEU A 217 -23.98 8.82 4.15
CA LEU A 217 -23.94 9.25 2.76
C LEU A 217 -24.34 8.08 1.84
N PRO A 218 -25.16 8.34 0.80
CA PRO A 218 -25.45 7.33 -0.20
C PRO A 218 -24.18 7.00 -0.98
N THR A 219 -23.71 5.76 -0.85
CA THR A 219 -22.54 5.23 -1.58
C THR A 219 -22.89 4.72 -2.97
N THR A 220 -24.17 4.55 -3.28
CA THR A 220 -24.66 4.20 -4.61
C THR A 220 -24.99 5.49 -5.39
N PRO A 221 -24.37 5.72 -6.56
CA PRO A 221 -24.83 6.76 -7.44
C PRO A 221 -26.28 6.47 -7.81
N TYR A 222 -27.19 7.42 -7.58
CA TYR A 222 -28.50 7.37 -8.21
C TYR A 222 -28.27 7.49 -9.72
N VAL A 223 -28.51 6.41 -10.44
CA VAL A 223 -28.63 6.39 -11.89
C VAL A 223 -30.00 6.92 -12.27
#